data_bed8b8d25554b432406c06546d9badd2
#
_entry.id   bed8b8d25554b432406c06546d9badd2
#
_cell.length_a   1.000
_cell.length_b   1.000
_cell.length_c   1.000
_cell.angle_alpha   90.00
_cell.angle_beta   90.00
_cell.angle_gamma   90.00
#
_symmetry.space_group_name_H-M   'P 1'
#
loop_
_entity.id
_entity.type
_entity.pdbx_description
1 polymer ?
#
loop_
_entity_poly.entity_id
_entity_poly.type
_entity_poly.pdbx_seq_one_letter_code
_entity_poly.pdbx_strand_id
1 'polypeptide(L)'
;MMNLKNQQIKSSLLLVSALFFSLPCFSPFSLIAAEHNNPSTNAITHTATVAEDNSGINIWAITTTEFKLTGEKDVRNVKINWMQREDANLYKIYRDGKLIGEAKGDTYDDYDLPVGKTYTYHIEAYKDGNNKVATTASQTATTFAPTGEVEVYDNINGKYIAKGSADKPGGMKIGNLYFSYKMENIDKVVDEKTLKGWAIFESYSQTGLKDSWSTPRELAFYPNVKFEGIAFRYNKKTNKVVLSAHYEDGPGYTAAKIYLAQITPKGTVEVGTMERPLGHDSRDQSLFVDDDNTAYLLSATNTNSDINIYKLDESWTKPVSLVNTICKGEHRETPAIIKKDGEYYFFSSKASGWYPSQTMYASTTDLGGAWTSLREIGNNSTFGAQFNNIRRIGTDKSTYGVWSYHWGAQYHHKDPDGNFPRVSVASFNQGYASMDYYRYLEFDEKYGIIPVQNGKNLTLNMPVTSQVSGAKGVKADCITDGADLNSSDFFQKSSNSPVGAPHLFVVDMQKNAKISEINLSTRLVNGSEAAYKYTVEGSQDGKSYKMLIDGRTNWQVGFQILPIEDATPYRYLRLRVYCVVNVHTNNSAMWADGIYEFAAFGMPQ
;
A
#
# COMPACT_ATOMS: atom_id res chain seq x y z
N MET A 1 1.69 -16.66 -68.94
CA MET A 1 1.73 -15.31 -69.50
C MET A 1 1.13 -14.35 -68.46
N MET A 2 1.95 -13.43 -67.94
CA MET A 2 1.65 -12.06 -67.51
C MET A 2 0.55 -11.87 -66.45
N ASN A 3 0.65 -11.10 -65.40
CA ASN A 3 1.70 -10.22 -64.90
C ASN A 3 1.37 -9.87 -63.45
N LEU A 4 2.38 -9.76 -62.59
CA LEU A 4 2.39 -9.22 -61.25
C LEU A 4 1.95 -7.74 -61.24
N LYS A 5 1.13 -7.34 -60.25
CA LYS A 5 1.24 -5.98 -59.71
C LYS A 5 1.07 -5.99 -58.18
N ASN A 6 2.13 -5.61 -57.52
CA ASN A 6 2.26 -5.23 -56.11
C ASN A 6 1.26 -4.15 -55.71
N GLN A 7 0.54 -4.33 -54.63
CA GLN A 7 0.08 -3.20 -53.82
C GLN A 7 0.62 -3.31 -52.41
N GLN A 8 1.48 -2.38 -52.06
CA GLN A 8 1.96 -2.12 -50.74
C GLN A 8 0.80 -1.61 -49.87
N ILE A 9 0.55 -2.31 -48.79
CA ILE A 9 -0.26 -1.80 -47.68
C ILE A 9 0.66 -1.02 -46.77
N LYS A 10 0.48 0.30 -46.75
CA LYS A 10 1.13 1.20 -45.79
C LYS A 10 0.49 0.99 -44.41
N SER A 11 1.22 0.42 -43.51
CA SER A 11 0.91 0.43 -42.09
C SER A 11 1.24 1.80 -41.51
N SER A 12 0.25 2.53 -41.09
CA SER A 12 0.39 3.81 -40.37
C SER A 12 0.78 3.49 -38.91
N LEU A 13 2.05 3.66 -38.56
CA LEU A 13 2.48 3.77 -37.19
C LEU A 13 2.00 5.14 -36.65
N LEU A 14 1.12 5.13 -35.68
CA LEU A 14 0.90 6.31 -34.83
C LEU A 14 2.03 6.38 -33.80
N LEU A 15 2.96 7.30 -34.02
CA LEU A 15 3.93 7.73 -33.02
C LEU A 15 3.17 8.59 -31.99
N VAL A 16 3.10 8.14 -30.76
CA VAL A 16 2.81 8.99 -29.60
C VAL A 16 4.13 9.60 -29.16
N SER A 17 4.35 10.84 -29.53
CA SER A 17 5.52 11.64 -29.13
C SER A 17 5.36 12.09 -27.68
N ALA A 18 6.11 11.46 -26.78
CA ALA A 18 6.42 12.02 -25.47
C ALA A 18 7.48 13.10 -25.66
N LEU A 19 7.15 14.34 -25.38
CA LEU A 19 8.09 15.47 -25.35
C LEU A 19 8.99 15.33 -24.11
N PHE A 20 10.21 14.87 -24.32
CA PHE A 20 11.31 15.03 -23.37
C PHE A 20 11.92 16.43 -23.58
N PHE A 21 11.86 17.27 -22.56
CA PHE A 21 12.73 18.44 -22.49
C PHE A 21 14.14 17.99 -22.11
N SER A 22 15.04 18.07 -23.07
CA SER A 22 16.49 17.91 -22.86
C SER A 22 17.06 19.22 -22.32
N LEU A 23 17.67 19.17 -21.13
CA LEU A 23 18.61 20.18 -20.65
C LEU A 23 20.03 19.71 -20.92
N PRO A 24 20.98 20.62 -21.25
CA PRO A 24 22.29 20.24 -21.77
C PRO A 24 23.25 19.77 -20.70
N CYS A 25 24.07 18.80 -21.09
CA CYS A 25 25.25 18.34 -20.35
C CYS A 25 26.23 19.49 -20.08
N PHE A 26 26.61 19.67 -18.82
CA PHE A 26 27.88 20.29 -18.46
C PHE A 26 28.73 19.29 -17.67
N SER A 27 29.96 19.17 -18.12
CA SER A 27 31.05 18.35 -17.59
C SER A 27 31.66 18.92 -16.30
N PRO A 28 32.65 18.25 -15.69
CA PRO A 28 32.67 17.93 -14.28
C PRO A 28 33.36 19.00 -13.44
N PHE A 29 32.82 19.24 -12.24
CA PHE A 29 33.59 19.93 -11.20
C PHE A 29 33.67 19.09 -9.93
N SER A 30 34.82 19.21 -9.35
CA SER A 30 35.44 18.56 -8.21
C SER A 30 34.56 18.37 -6.98
N LEU A 31 34.78 17.24 -6.30
CA LEU A 31 34.38 17.02 -4.91
C LEU A 31 34.81 18.20 -4.03
N ILE A 32 33.85 18.87 -3.42
CA ILE A 32 34.00 19.54 -2.13
C ILE A 32 32.93 18.97 -1.24
N ALA A 33 33.34 18.30 -0.17
CA ALA A 33 32.46 17.85 0.89
C ALA A 33 31.76 19.07 1.50
N ALA A 34 30.47 19.23 1.26
CA ALA A 34 29.66 20.17 2.00
C ALA A 34 29.11 19.44 3.22
N GLU A 35 29.59 19.82 4.39
CA GLU A 35 28.95 19.53 5.65
C GLU A 35 27.49 19.98 5.58
N HIS A 36 26.57 19.05 5.73
CA HIS A 36 25.16 19.37 5.92
C HIS A 36 25.01 20.00 7.30
N ASN A 37 25.02 21.32 7.32
CA ASN A 37 24.42 22.07 8.40
C ASN A 37 22.90 21.86 8.34
N ASN A 38 22.41 21.06 9.25
CA ASN A 38 21.00 20.88 9.55
C ASN A 38 20.40 22.26 9.85
N PRO A 39 19.40 22.76 9.09
CA PRO A 39 18.67 23.93 9.56
C PRO A 39 17.88 23.51 10.80
N SER A 40 18.17 24.18 11.91
CA SER A 40 17.42 24.09 13.16
C SER A 40 15.92 24.16 12.88
N THR A 41 15.25 23.02 12.99
CA THR A 41 13.80 22.97 13.08
C THR A 41 13.43 23.60 14.41
N ASN A 42 12.87 24.81 14.37
CA ASN A 42 12.10 25.35 15.47
C ASN A 42 10.89 24.41 15.66
N ALA A 43 11.03 23.47 16.58
CA ALA A 43 9.94 22.66 17.07
C ALA A 43 8.95 23.63 17.76
N ILE A 44 7.84 23.90 17.10
CA ILE A 44 6.69 24.52 17.75
C ILE A 44 6.08 23.43 18.63
N THR A 45 6.37 23.48 19.91
CA THR A 45 5.76 22.64 20.93
C THR A 45 4.28 23.01 21.05
N HIS A 46 3.44 22.21 20.39
CA HIS A 46 2.03 22.17 20.74
C HIS A 46 1.85 21.28 21.95
N THR A 47 1.54 21.86 23.09
CA THR A 47 1.05 21.16 24.28
C THR A 47 -0.38 20.67 24.01
N ALA A 48 -0.52 19.57 23.27
CA ALA A 48 -1.66 18.70 23.48
C ALA A 48 -1.32 17.88 24.74
N THR A 49 -2.08 18.04 25.81
CA THR A 49 -2.00 17.21 27.01
C THR A 49 -2.56 15.82 26.72
N VAL A 50 -1.92 15.09 25.83
CA VAL A 50 -1.91 13.65 25.84
C VAL A 50 -0.82 13.29 26.83
N ALA A 51 -1.09 12.43 27.81
CA ALA A 51 -0.05 11.92 28.68
C ALA A 51 1.01 11.29 27.76
N GLU A 52 2.10 12.02 27.54
CA GLU A 52 3.25 11.51 26.82
C GLU A 52 3.72 10.29 27.60
N ASP A 53 3.62 9.12 26.99
CA ASP A 53 4.41 7.99 27.43
C ASP A 53 5.88 8.40 27.28
N ASN A 54 6.51 8.77 28.40
CA ASN A 54 7.91 9.19 28.44
C ASN A 54 8.90 8.12 27.95
N SER A 55 8.40 6.92 27.58
CA SER A 55 9.22 5.85 27.02
C SER A 55 9.67 6.13 25.58
N GLY A 56 8.95 7.00 24.84
CA GLY A 56 9.19 7.25 23.41
C GLY A 56 8.97 6.02 22.52
N ILE A 57 8.27 5.00 23.02
CA ILE A 57 7.88 3.80 22.28
C ILE A 57 6.36 3.68 22.29
N ASN A 58 5.75 3.65 21.10
CA ASN A 58 4.35 3.33 20.92
C ASN A 58 4.21 1.89 20.42
N ILE A 59 3.22 1.18 20.96
CA ILE A 59 2.90 -0.19 20.59
C ILE A 59 1.48 -0.25 20.04
N TRP A 60 1.28 -1.06 19.01
CA TRP A 60 -0.03 -1.46 18.49
C TRP A 60 -0.01 -2.93 18.08
N ALA A 61 -1.15 -3.58 18.13
CA ALA A 61 -1.26 -5.02 17.89
C ALA A 61 -2.37 -5.33 16.88
N ILE A 62 -2.08 -6.25 15.97
CA ILE A 62 -3.01 -6.81 14.99
C ILE A 62 -3.16 -8.29 15.28
N THR A 63 -4.40 -8.79 15.36
CA THR A 63 -4.66 -10.21 15.47
C THR A 63 -4.77 -10.84 14.09
N THR A 64 -4.13 -11.99 13.90
CA THR A 64 -4.13 -12.76 12.67
C THR A 64 -4.69 -14.16 12.90
N THR A 65 -5.20 -14.77 11.84
CA THR A 65 -5.59 -16.18 11.83
C THR A 65 -4.49 -17.00 11.17
N GLU A 66 -4.04 -18.06 11.81
CA GLU A 66 -3.15 -19.01 11.17
C GLU A 66 -3.98 -20.00 10.33
N PHE A 67 -3.68 -20.09 9.03
CA PHE A 67 -4.37 -21.00 8.13
C PHE A 67 -3.77 -22.41 8.28
N LYS A 68 -4.54 -23.34 8.85
CA LYS A 68 -4.17 -24.75 8.88
C LYS A 68 -4.87 -25.53 7.78
N LEU A 69 -4.10 -26.04 6.84
CA LEU A 69 -4.58 -26.93 5.76
C LEU A 69 -5.22 -28.26 6.26
N THR A 70 -5.19 -28.54 7.55
CA THR A 70 -5.56 -29.84 8.12
C THR A 70 -6.81 -29.84 9.01
N GLY A 71 -7.56 -28.73 9.08
CA GLY A 71 -8.83 -28.70 9.84
C GLY A 71 -8.68 -28.75 11.37
N GLU A 72 -7.47 -28.65 11.91
CA GLU A 72 -7.25 -28.57 13.35
C GLU A 72 -7.38 -27.13 13.85
N LYS A 73 -7.85 -27.03 15.09
CA LYS A 73 -8.16 -25.85 15.92
C LYS A 73 -7.62 -24.52 15.40
N ASP A 74 -8.51 -23.58 15.15
CA ASP A 74 -8.19 -22.18 14.89
C ASP A 74 -7.28 -21.61 15.96
N VAL A 75 -6.02 -21.40 15.66
CA VAL A 75 -5.11 -20.60 16.46
C VAL A 75 -5.02 -19.20 15.86
N ARG A 76 -4.61 -18.25 16.66
CA ARG A 76 -4.43 -16.87 16.27
C ARG A 76 -3.02 -16.44 16.56
N ASN A 77 -2.57 -15.49 15.79
CA ASN A 77 -1.34 -14.77 16.04
C ASN A 77 -1.69 -13.33 16.43
N VAL A 78 -0.86 -12.72 17.25
CA VAL A 78 -0.86 -11.28 17.48
C VAL A 78 0.45 -10.74 16.95
N LYS A 79 0.38 -9.94 15.89
CA LYS A 79 1.51 -9.17 15.40
C LYS A 79 1.58 -7.86 16.17
N ILE A 80 2.74 -7.57 16.73
CA ILE A 80 3.00 -6.40 17.54
C ILE A 80 4.01 -5.55 16.79
N ASN A 81 3.68 -4.29 16.56
CA ASN A 81 4.57 -3.32 15.93
C ASN A 81 4.84 -2.19 16.91
N TRP A 82 6.00 -1.56 16.80
CA TRP A 82 6.37 -0.39 17.61
C TRP A 82 7.29 0.55 16.85
N MET A 83 7.43 1.77 17.36
CA MET A 83 8.42 2.72 16.85
C MET A 83 9.79 2.37 17.42
N GLN A 84 10.79 2.20 16.56
CA GLN A 84 12.17 2.05 17.01
C GLN A 84 12.70 3.34 17.63
N ARG A 85 13.60 3.16 18.59
CA ARG A 85 14.36 4.25 19.21
C ARG A 85 15.78 4.26 18.65
N GLU A 86 16.33 5.45 18.42
CA GLU A 86 17.71 5.62 17.96
C GLU A 86 18.75 5.12 19.00
N ASP A 87 18.39 5.14 20.30
CA ASP A 87 19.25 4.74 21.40
C ASP A 87 19.04 3.28 21.87
N ALA A 88 18.29 2.48 21.13
CA ALA A 88 18.03 1.08 21.43
C ALA A 88 18.33 0.16 20.22
N ASN A 89 18.83 -1.04 20.52
CA ASN A 89 19.14 -2.04 19.50
C ASN A 89 18.61 -3.43 19.84
N LEU A 90 17.90 -3.57 20.96
CA LEU A 90 17.23 -4.79 21.39
C LEU A 90 15.93 -4.45 22.09
N TYR A 91 14.87 -5.18 21.75
CA TYR A 91 13.55 -5.06 22.35
C TYR A 91 13.14 -6.37 22.96
N LYS A 92 12.67 -6.35 24.22
CA LYS A 92 12.11 -7.51 24.91
C LYS A 92 10.61 -7.37 25.00
N ILE A 93 9.90 -8.38 24.52
CA ILE A 93 8.45 -8.38 24.38
C ILE A 93 7.85 -9.21 25.51
N TYR A 94 6.89 -8.62 26.22
CA TYR A 94 6.22 -9.25 27.34
C TYR A 94 4.73 -9.41 27.02
N ARG A 95 4.20 -10.59 27.34
CA ARG A 95 2.77 -10.91 27.35
C ARG A 95 2.33 -11.26 28.76
N ASP A 96 1.30 -10.59 29.28
CA ASP A 96 0.75 -10.79 30.64
C ASP A 96 1.85 -10.79 31.71
N GLY A 97 2.83 -9.87 31.57
CA GLY A 97 3.98 -9.73 32.46
C GLY A 97 5.10 -10.74 32.29
N LYS A 98 4.97 -11.71 31.36
CA LYS A 98 5.99 -12.74 31.10
C LYS A 98 6.75 -12.41 29.80
N LEU A 99 8.08 -12.46 29.83
CA LEU A 99 8.93 -12.36 28.65
C LEU A 99 8.62 -13.52 27.67
N ILE A 100 8.26 -13.18 26.43
CA ILE A 100 7.92 -14.15 25.38
C ILE A 100 8.92 -14.15 24.23
N GLY A 101 9.72 -13.10 24.06
CA GLY A 101 10.71 -13.04 23.01
C GLY A 101 11.52 -11.76 23.00
N GLU A 102 12.44 -11.69 22.04
CA GLU A 102 13.32 -10.56 21.77
C GLU A 102 13.32 -10.25 20.28
N ALA A 103 13.46 -8.97 19.93
CA ALA A 103 13.57 -8.51 18.56
C ALA A 103 14.60 -7.38 18.44
N LYS A 104 15.21 -7.23 17.25
CA LYS A 104 16.10 -6.11 16.92
C LYS A 104 15.41 -5.07 16.05
N GLY A 105 14.38 -5.48 15.30
CA GLY A 105 13.54 -4.60 14.48
C GLY A 105 12.39 -3.99 15.27
N ASP A 106 11.30 -3.67 14.59
CA ASP A 106 10.11 -2.98 15.08
C ASP A 106 8.85 -3.86 15.07
N THR A 107 9.01 -5.17 14.95
CA THR A 107 7.91 -6.12 14.85
C THR A 107 8.21 -7.42 15.61
N TYR A 108 7.16 -8.04 16.13
CA TYR A 108 7.19 -9.36 16.75
C TYR A 108 5.86 -10.08 16.56
N ASP A 109 5.90 -11.35 16.21
CA ASP A 109 4.73 -12.21 16.09
C ASP A 109 4.63 -13.16 17.28
N ASP A 110 3.53 -13.07 18.02
CA ASP A 110 3.18 -13.99 19.11
C ASP A 110 2.20 -15.04 18.58
N TYR A 111 2.67 -16.25 18.43
CA TYR A 111 1.99 -17.34 17.73
C TYR A 111 1.22 -18.28 18.68
N ASP A 112 0.37 -19.13 18.11
CA ASP A 112 -0.32 -20.24 18.73
C ASP A 112 -1.26 -19.84 19.88
N LEU A 113 -1.90 -18.69 19.78
CA LEU A 113 -2.79 -18.16 20.80
C LEU A 113 -4.21 -18.71 20.66
N PRO A 114 -4.83 -19.18 21.77
CA PRO A 114 -6.24 -19.55 21.77
C PRO A 114 -7.15 -18.41 21.33
N VAL A 115 -8.23 -18.76 20.60
CA VAL A 115 -9.27 -17.82 20.15
C VAL A 115 -10.06 -17.27 21.34
N GLY A 116 -10.53 -16.00 21.21
CA GLY A 116 -11.46 -15.35 22.15
C GLY A 116 -10.80 -14.91 23.45
N LYS A 117 -9.47 -14.79 23.50
CA LYS A 117 -8.74 -14.31 24.67
C LYS A 117 -8.14 -12.94 24.45
N THR A 118 -8.08 -12.15 25.51
CA THR A 118 -7.40 -10.87 25.56
C THR A 118 -6.06 -11.03 26.27
N TYR A 119 -5.02 -10.49 25.66
CA TYR A 119 -3.65 -10.49 26.17
C TYR A 119 -3.18 -9.06 26.36
N THR A 120 -2.31 -8.84 27.33
CA THR A 120 -1.70 -7.54 27.60
C THR A 120 -0.22 -7.58 27.24
N TYR A 121 0.22 -6.66 26.40
CA TYR A 121 1.59 -6.55 25.92
C TYR A 121 2.25 -5.27 26.39
N HIS A 122 3.55 -5.35 26.70
CA HIS A 122 4.44 -4.20 26.78
C HIS A 122 5.81 -4.59 26.24
N ILE A 123 6.60 -3.59 25.88
CA ILE A 123 7.94 -3.76 25.32
C ILE A 123 8.93 -2.97 26.15
N GLU A 124 10.07 -3.57 26.41
CA GLU A 124 11.23 -2.92 27.01
C GLU A 124 12.33 -2.75 25.94
N ALA A 125 12.85 -1.54 25.81
CA ALA A 125 13.96 -1.21 24.91
C ALA A 125 15.29 -1.20 25.65
N TYR A 126 16.30 -1.78 25.03
CA TYR A 126 17.63 -1.91 25.60
C TYR A 126 18.70 -1.39 24.65
N LYS A 127 19.69 -0.70 25.22
CA LYS A 127 20.96 -0.38 24.58
C LYS A 127 21.97 -1.48 24.94
N ASP A 128 22.70 -1.97 23.94
CA ASP A 128 23.75 -2.96 24.10
C ASP A 128 23.29 -4.26 24.84
N GLY A 129 22.01 -4.61 24.71
CA GLY A 129 21.40 -5.83 25.24
C GLY A 129 21.11 -5.87 26.74
N ASN A 130 21.74 -5.04 27.56
CA ASN A 130 21.61 -5.11 29.02
C ASN A 130 21.16 -3.80 29.67
N ASN A 131 21.35 -2.68 29.02
CA ASN A 131 20.98 -1.37 29.58
C ASN A 131 19.58 -0.99 29.10
N LYS A 132 18.59 -1.14 29.97
CA LYS A 132 17.20 -0.75 29.66
C LYS A 132 17.09 0.77 29.58
N VAL A 133 16.62 1.28 28.44
CA VAL A 133 16.48 2.72 28.16
C VAL A 133 15.02 3.18 28.18
N ALA A 134 14.07 2.28 27.93
CA ALA A 134 12.64 2.61 27.94
C ALA A 134 11.74 1.40 28.17
N THR A 135 10.48 1.65 28.51
CA THR A 135 9.41 0.66 28.60
C THR A 135 8.12 1.30 28.07
N THR A 136 7.36 0.60 27.22
CA THR A 136 6.07 1.10 26.74
C THR A 136 5.00 1.07 27.82
N ALA A 137 3.95 1.86 27.64
CA ALA A 137 2.66 1.58 28.25
C ALA A 137 2.14 0.21 27.78
N SER A 138 1.31 -0.42 28.60
CA SER A 138 0.68 -1.69 28.22
C SER A 138 -0.46 -1.47 27.23
N GLN A 139 -0.53 -2.34 26.20
CA GLN A 139 -1.61 -2.40 25.21
C GLN A 139 -2.25 -3.78 25.24
N THR A 140 -3.52 -3.86 24.85
CA THR A 140 -4.24 -5.13 24.81
C THR A 140 -4.59 -5.53 23.38
N ALA A 141 -4.54 -6.82 23.09
CA ALA A 141 -5.05 -7.41 21.86
C ALA A 141 -5.96 -8.59 22.19
N THR A 142 -7.11 -8.66 21.49
CA THR A 142 -8.04 -9.78 21.63
C THR A 142 -8.00 -10.62 20.37
N THR A 143 -7.80 -11.93 20.52
CA THR A 143 -7.84 -12.88 19.42
C THR A 143 -9.29 -13.12 18.97
N PHE A 144 -9.56 -13.04 17.69
CA PHE A 144 -10.91 -13.17 17.14
C PHE A 144 -11.19 -14.59 16.62
N ALA A 145 -12.48 -14.96 16.62
CA ALA A 145 -13.03 -15.96 15.70
C ALA A 145 -13.95 -15.25 14.71
N PRO A 146 -13.97 -15.65 13.42
CA PRO A 146 -14.98 -15.17 12.49
C PRO A 146 -16.39 -15.42 13.04
N THR A 147 -17.29 -14.45 12.83
CA THR A 147 -18.66 -14.53 13.37
C THR A 147 -19.61 -15.36 12.51
N GLY A 148 -19.14 -15.85 11.37
CA GLY A 148 -19.93 -16.65 10.41
C GLY A 148 -19.08 -17.08 9.23
N GLU A 149 -19.73 -17.36 8.11
CA GLU A 149 -19.03 -17.59 6.85
C GLU A 149 -18.39 -16.28 6.37
N VAL A 150 -17.10 -16.35 6.04
CA VAL A 150 -16.30 -15.19 5.63
C VAL A 150 -15.98 -15.27 4.15
N GLU A 151 -15.85 -14.10 3.53
CA GLU A 151 -15.27 -13.99 2.21
C GLU A 151 -13.75 -13.97 2.35
N VAL A 152 -13.06 -14.81 1.60
CA VAL A 152 -11.59 -14.89 1.60
C VAL A 152 -11.05 -14.23 0.35
N TYR A 153 -10.21 -13.23 0.53
CA TYR A 153 -9.54 -12.46 -0.52
C TYR A 153 -8.08 -12.89 -0.65
N ASP A 154 -7.64 -13.20 -1.87
CA ASP A 154 -6.25 -13.51 -2.18
C ASP A 154 -5.56 -12.26 -2.75
N ASN A 155 -4.64 -11.73 -1.99
CA ASN A 155 -3.91 -10.51 -2.31
C ASN A 155 -2.87 -10.68 -3.44
N ILE A 156 -2.53 -11.91 -3.84
CA ILE A 156 -1.57 -12.13 -4.94
C ILE A 156 -2.20 -11.71 -6.27
N ASN A 157 -3.47 -12.05 -6.46
CA ASN A 157 -4.16 -11.85 -7.73
C ASN A 157 -5.38 -10.92 -7.62
N GLY A 158 -5.66 -10.38 -6.42
CA GLY A 158 -6.76 -9.46 -6.20
C GLY A 158 -8.16 -10.08 -6.34
N LYS A 159 -8.33 -11.36 -6.00
CA LYS A 159 -9.59 -12.09 -6.21
C LYS A 159 -10.13 -12.70 -4.92
N TYR A 160 -11.44 -12.77 -4.82
CA TYR A 160 -12.10 -13.57 -3.79
C TYR A 160 -12.02 -15.06 -4.19
N ILE A 161 -11.45 -15.90 -3.33
CA ILE A 161 -11.28 -17.35 -3.51
C ILE A 161 -12.34 -18.16 -2.76
N ALA A 162 -12.94 -17.58 -1.71
CA ALA A 162 -14.15 -18.09 -1.09
C ALA A 162 -15.14 -16.93 -0.94
N LYS A 163 -16.41 -17.21 -1.20
CA LYS A 163 -17.50 -16.26 -0.97
C LYS A 163 -18.36 -16.81 0.15
N GLY A 164 -18.75 -15.94 1.09
CA GLY A 164 -19.76 -16.26 2.08
C GLY A 164 -21.06 -16.72 1.41
N SER A 165 -21.84 -17.54 2.09
CA SER A 165 -23.05 -18.18 1.54
C SER A 165 -24.19 -17.21 1.20
N ALA A 166 -24.17 -16.01 1.76
CA ALA A 166 -25.23 -15.01 1.55
C ALA A 166 -24.74 -13.90 0.61
N ASP A 167 -25.50 -13.66 -0.48
CA ASP A 167 -25.37 -12.45 -1.25
C ASP A 167 -25.59 -11.25 -0.30
N LYS A 168 -24.52 -10.46 -0.09
CA LYS A 168 -24.62 -9.25 0.73
C LYS A 168 -25.18 -8.10 -0.10
N PRO A 169 -26.04 -7.26 0.49
CA PRO A 169 -26.49 -6.05 -0.18
C PRO A 169 -25.31 -5.16 -0.56
N GLY A 170 -25.18 -4.85 -1.85
CA GLY A 170 -24.21 -3.89 -2.37
C GLY A 170 -24.80 -2.50 -2.52
N GLY A 171 -23.93 -1.52 -2.86
CA GLY A 171 -24.32 -0.14 -3.10
C GLY A 171 -24.56 0.69 -1.83
N MET A 172 -25.11 1.89 -2.03
CA MET A 172 -25.43 2.85 -0.96
C MET A 172 -26.90 2.72 -0.58
N LYS A 173 -27.18 2.42 0.69
CA LYS A 173 -28.56 2.43 1.19
C LYS A 173 -29.02 3.86 1.45
N ILE A 174 -30.04 4.30 0.71
CA ILE A 174 -30.67 5.62 0.82
C ILE A 174 -32.16 5.43 0.99
N GLY A 175 -32.68 5.73 2.17
CA GLY A 175 -34.05 5.39 2.53
C GLY A 175 -34.29 3.88 2.48
N ASN A 176 -35.27 3.44 1.72
CA ASN A 176 -35.65 2.02 1.58
C ASN A 176 -35.04 1.33 0.36
N LEU A 177 -34.16 2.03 -0.38
CA LEU A 177 -33.54 1.53 -1.60
C LEU A 177 -32.02 1.51 -1.48
N TYR A 178 -31.43 0.65 -2.30
CA TYR A 178 -29.99 0.62 -2.54
C TYR A 178 -29.71 1.25 -3.89
N PHE A 179 -28.67 2.08 -3.98
CA PHE A 179 -28.21 2.75 -5.18
C PHE A 179 -26.79 2.38 -5.51
N SER A 180 -26.53 2.19 -6.79
CA SER A 180 -25.19 2.00 -7.34
C SER A 180 -24.95 3.07 -8.39
N TYR A 181 -23.83 3.76 -8.27
CA TYR A 181 -23.38 4.78 -9.21
C TYR A 181 -22.06 4.34 -9.84
N LYS A 182 -21.92 4.60 -11.12
CA LYS A 182 -20.68 4.41 -11.85
C LYS A 182 -20.48 5.52 -12.85
N MET A 183 -19.23 5.78 -13.18
CA MET A 183 -18.84 6.67 -14.24
C MET A 183 -17.87 5.93 -15.16
N GLU A 184 -18.21 5.82 -16.44
CA GLU A 184 -17.49 4.99 -17.40
C GLU A 184 -17.16 5.77 -18.66
N ASN A 185 -16.00 5.47 -19.24
CA ASN A 185 -15.63 5.97 -20.56
C ASN A 185 -16.28 5.08 -21.62
N ILE A 186 -17.14 5.66 -22.45
CA ILE A 186 -17.92 4.98 -23.48
C ILE A 186 -17.85 5.68 -24.83
N ASP A 187 -18.14 4.93 -25.88
CA ASP A 187 -18.46 5.48 -27.19
C ASP A 187 -19.98 5.65 -27.30
N LYS A 188 -20.43 6.86 -27.65
CA LYS A 188 -21.85 7.20 -27.78
C LYS A 188 -22.13 7.90 -29.08
N VAL A 189 -23.23 7.51 -29.75
CA VAL A 189 -23.71 8.20 -30.95
C VAL A 189 -24.55 9.42 -30.53
N VAL A 190 -24.09 10.60 -30.90
CA VAL A 190 -24.77 11.88 -30.69
C VAL A 190 -24.78 12.62 -32.03
N ASP A 191 -25.95 13.00 -32.54
CA ASP A 191 -26.11 13.67 -33.81
C ASP A 191 -25.35 12.97 -34.97
N GLU A 192 -25.58 11.66 -35.11
CA GLU A 192 -24.96 10.77 -36.11
C GLU A 192 -23.43 10.62 -36.04
N LYS A 193 -22.80 11.20 -35.01
CA LYS A 193 -21.36 11.09 -34.77
C LYS A 193 -21.07 10.21 -33.53
N THR A 194 -20.14 9.32 -33.67
CA THR A 194 -19.62 8.56 -32.49
C THR A 194 -18.66 9.45 -31.74
N LEU A 195 -19.01 9.78 -30.50
CA LEU A 195 -18.19 10.56 -29.57
C LEU A 195 -17.71 9.65 -28.44
N LYS A 196 -16.42 9.72 -28.13
CA LYS A 196 -15.85 9.10 -26.94
C LYS A 196 -16.00 10.06 -25.76
N GLY A 197 -16.45 9.56 -24.63
CA GLY A 197 -16.65 10.42 -23.46
C GLY A 197 -17.01 9.63 -22.22
N TRP A 198 -17.26 10.33 -21.14
CA TRP A 198 -17.59 9.78 -19.84
C TRP A 198 -19.07 9.91 -19.54
N ALA A 199 -19.72 8.82 -19.16
CA ALA A 199 -21.12 8.80 -18.77
C ALA A 199 -21.28 8.41 -17.30
N ILE A 200 -22.21 9.11 -16.64
CA ILE A 200 -22.63 8.80 -15.26
C ILE A 200 -23.88 7.92 -15.33
N PHE A 201 -23.85 6.79 -14.63
CA PHE A 201 -24.97 5.86 -14.56
C PHE A 201 -25.44 5.67 -13.12
N GLU A 202 -26.74 5.45 -12.97
CA GLU A 202 -27.42 5.07 -11.75
C GLU A 202 -28.15 3.76 -11.93
N SER A 203 -28.03 2.85 -10.98
CA SER A 203 -28.92 1.70 -10.82
C SER A 203 -29.46 1.69 -9.40
N TYR A 204 -30.64 1.13 -9.19
CA TYR A 204 -31.23 0.97 -7.86
C TYR A 204 -31.82 -0.42 -7.66
N SER A 205 -31.94 -0.82 -6.40
CA SER A 205 -32.47 -2.11 -5.98
C SER A 205 -33.27 -1.97 -4.68
N GLN A 206 -34.26 -2.85 -4.47
CA GLN A 206 -34.95 -2.94 -3.19
C GLN A 206 -34.14 -3.71 -2.14
N THR A 207 -33.35 -4.70 -2.57
CA THR A 207 -32.61 -5.59 -1.68
C THR A 207 -31.11 -5.37 -1.69
N GLY A 208 -30.57 -4.72 -2.73
CA GLY A 208 -29.14 -4.57 -2.96
C GLY A 208 -28.44 -5.85 -3.43
N LEU A 209 -29.15 -6.97 -3.56
CA LEU A 209 -28.58 -8.25 -3.98
C LEU A 209 -28.20 -8.26 -5.47
N LYS A 210 -27.28 -9.13 -5.85
CA LYS A 210 -26.65 -9.15 -7.17
C LYS A 210 -27.63 -9.08 -8.35
N ASP A 211 -28.69 -9.86 -8.31
CA ASP A 211 -29.64 -9.99 -9.42
C ASP A 211 -30.88 -9.09 -9.29
N SER A 212 -30.87 -8.14 -8.35
CA SER A 212 -32.01 -7.28 -8.01
C SER A 212 -31.91 -5.85 -8.54
N TRP A 213 -30.87 -5.54 -9.30
CA TRP A 213 -30.59 -4.18 -9.77
C TRP A 213 -31.38 -3.81 -11.03
N SER A 214 -31.89 -2.59 -11.06
CA SER A 214 -32.49 -2.02 -12.26
C SER A 214 -31.46 -1.92 -13.40
N THR A 215 -31.94 -1.84 -14.63
CA THR A 215 -31.11 -1.43 -15.78
C THR A 215 -30.44 -0.09 -15.47
N PRO A 216 -29.12 0.08 -15.73
CA PRO A 216 -28.45 1.34 -15.53
C PRO A 216 -29.08 2.46 -16.33
N ARG A 217 -29.40 3.56 -15.67
CA ARG A 217 -29.91 4.80 -16.27
C ARG A 217 -28.78 5.78 -16.42
N GLU A 218 -28.56 6.27 -17.64
CA GLU A 218 -27.61 7.36 -17.89
C GLU A 218 -28.16 8.68 -17.31
N LEU A 219 -27.32 9.37 -16.54
CA LEU A 219 -27.64 10.66 -15.91
C LEU A 219 -27.02 11.85 -16.65
N ALA A 220 -25.80 11.67 -17.16
CA ALA A 220 -25.06 12.70 -17.89
C ALA A 220 -23.99 12.05 -18.79
N PHE A 221 -23.60 12.74 -19.85
CA PHE A 221 -22.52 12.38 -20.76
C PHE A 221 -21.64 13.59 -21.05
N TYR A 222 -20.32 13.41 -20.91
CA TYR A 222 -19.30 14.44 -21.13
C TYR A 222 -18.35 13.98 -22.23
N PRO A 223 -18.49 14.48 -23.47
CA PRO A 223 -17.66 14.08 -24.59
C PRO A 223 -16.26 14.72 -24.54
N ASN A 224 -15.24 13.99 -25.02
CA ASN A 224 -13.88 14.48 -25.24
C ASN A 224 -13.17 15.07 -24.01
N VAL A 225 -13.53 14.60 -22.82
CA VAL A 225 -12.93 14.99 -21.54
C VAL A 225 -12.30 13.78 -20.87
N LYS A 226 -11.57 14.02 -19.76
CA LYS A 226 -10.96 12.99 -18.94
C LYS A 226 -11.37 13.17 -17.49
N PHE A 227 -11.69 12.06 -16.84
CA PHE A 227 -11.92 11.98 -15.41
C PHE A 227 -11.03 10.92 -14.77
N GLU A 228 -10.50 11.23 -13.60
CA GLU A 228 -9.71 10.31 -12.78
C GLU A 228 -10.10 10.43 -11.30
N GLY A 229 -9.75 9.44 -10.48
CA GLY A 229 -10.01 9.47 -9.04
C GLY A 229 -11.50 9.58 -8.68
N ILE A 230 -12.38 8.94 -9.47
CA ILE A 230 -13.84 9.04 -9.36
C ILE A 230 -14.32 8.41 -8.07
N ALA A 231 -15.07 9.17 -7.26
CA ALA A 231 -15.66 8.70 -6.03
C ALA A 231 -17.08 9.21 -5.82
N PHE A 232 -17.93 8.34 -5.27
CA PHE A 232 -19.30 8.66 -4.88
C PHE A 232 -19.45 8.58 -3.35
N ARG A 233 -20.05 9.59 -2.73
CA ARG A 233 -20.28 9.68 -1.29
C ARG A 233 -21.70 10.15 -0.99
N TYR A 234 -22.38 9.50 -0.04
CA TYR A 234 -23.70 9.92 0.36
C TYR A 234 -23.63 11.02 1.41
N ASN A 235 -24.20 12.18 1.09
CA ASN A 235 -24.41 13.27 2.03
C ASN A 235 -25.77 13.11 2.74
N LYS A 236 -25.73 12.64 3.98
CA LYS A 236 -26.94 12.38 4.78
C LYS A 236 -27.75 13.66 5.04
N LYS A 237 -27.11 14.83 5.12
CA LYS A 237 -27.76 16.10 5.41
C LYS A 237 -28.63 16.58 4.25
N THR A 238 -28.13 16.46 3.01
CA THR A 238 -28.85 16.87 1.81
C THR A 238 -29.67 15.74 1.18
N ASN A 239 -29.49 14.51 1.64
CA ASN A 239 -30.08 13.29 1.07
C ASN A 239 -29.72 13.10 -0.43
N LYS A 240 -28.53 13.53 -0.83
CA LYS A 240 -27.99 13.43 -2.19
C LYS A 240 -26.66 12.68 -2.19
N VAL A 241 -26.30 12.13 -3.33
CA VAL A 241 -24.96 11.53 -3.55
C VAL A 241 -24.06 12.59 -4.16
N VAL A 242 -22.86 12.73 -3.62
CA VAL A 242 -21.85 13.63 -4.17
C VAL A 242 -20.85 12.81 -4.98
N LEU A 243 -20.63 13.22 -6.20
CA LEU A 243 -19.59 12.73 -7.10
C LEU A 243 -18.42 13.71 -7.03
N SER A 244 -17.23 13.19 -6.77
CA SER A 244 -15.97 13.94 -6.88
C SER A 244 -15.04 13.25 -7.88
N ALA A 245 -14.32 14.04 -8.68
CA ALA A 245 -13.32 13.55 -9.62
C ALA A 245 -12.32 14.64 -10.01
N HIS A 246 -11.09 14.24 -10.37
CA HIS A 246 -10.20 15.08 -11.14
C HIS A 246 -10.75 15.20 -12.58
N TYR A 247 -10.74 16.40 -13.14
CA TYR A 247 -11.31 16.72 -14.45
C TYR A 247 -10.30 17.42 -15.34
N GLU A 248 -10.22 16.96 -16.59
CA GLU A 248 -9.44 17.58 -17.66
C GLU A 248 -10.30 17.87 -18.89
N ASP A 249 -10.09 19.02 -19.51
CA ASP A 249 -10.82 19.47 -20.72
C ASP A 249 -10.44 18.67 -21.98
N GLY A 250 -9.50 17.73 -21.88
CA GLY A 250 -8.97 16.92 -22.98
C GLY A 250 -8.03 15.83 -22.50
N PRO A 251 -7.20 15.25 -23.36
CA PRO A 251 -6.36 14.10 -23.04
C PRO A 251 -5.15 14.44 -22.14
N GLY A 252 -4.82 15.71 -22.00
CA GLY A 252 -3.69 16.17 -21.18
C GLY A 252 -4.02 16.32 -19.71
N TYR A 253 -3.11 17.00 -18.97
CA TYR A 253 -3.23 17.31 -17.54
C TYR A 253 -3.04 18.81 -17.27
N THR A 254 -3.49 19.66 -18.19
CA THR A 254 -3.26 21.11 -18.13
C THR A 254 -4.41 21.89 -17.51
N ALA A 255 -5.63 21.39 -17.62
CA ALA A 255 -6.79 22.02 -16.99
C ALA A 255 -6.70 21.90 -15.47
N ALA A 256 -6.35 20.71 -14.98
CA ALA A 256 -6.13 20.41 -13.57
C ALA A 256 -7.25 20.96 -12.68
N LYS A 257 -8.48 20.54 -12.98
CA LYS A 257 -9.71 20.98 -12.33
C LYS A 257 -10.29 19.90 -11.43
N ILE A 258 -11.15 20.28 -10.51
CA ILE A 258 -12.01 19.38 -9.74
C ILE A 258 -13.41 19.36 -10.35
N TYR A 259 -14.02 18.19 -10.36
CA TYR A 259 -15.45 18.03 -10.63
C TYR A 259 -16.15 17.61 -9.35
N LEU A 260 -17.07 18.44 -8.85
CA LEU A 260 -17.94 18.15 -7.73
C LEU A 260 -19.38 18.34 -8.14
N ALA A 261 -20.21 17.31 -8.01
CA ALA A 261 -21.60 17.36 -8.39
C ALA A 261 -22.49 16.62 -7.38
N GLN A 262 -23.71 17.09 -7.19
CA GLN A 262 -24.76 16.35 -6.47
C GLN A 262 -25.61 15.54 -7.44
N ILE A 263 -25.96 14.33 -7.02
CA ILE A 263 -26.90 13.45 -7.71
C ILE A 263 -28.10 13.23 -6.79
N THR A 264 -29.27 13.66 -7.22
CA THR A 264 -30.52 13.33 -6.55
C THR A 264 -30.89 11.88 -6.90
N PRO A 265 -31.05 10.96 -5.92
CA PRO A 265 -31.48 9.59 -6.21
C PRO A 265 -32.73 9.54 -7.07
N LYS A 266 -32.69 8.79 -8.19
CA LYS A 266 -33.72 8.77 -9.26
C LYS A 266 -33.98 10.12 -9.96
N GLY A 267 -33.14 11.13 -9.71
CA GLY A 267 -33.27 12.47 -10.26
C GLY A 267 -32.17 12.81 -11.27
N THR A 268 -31.56 13.95 -11.09
CA THR A 268 -30.60 14.58 -11.99
C THR A 268 -29.24 14.80 -11.32
N VAL A 269 -28.25 15.10 -12.16
CA VAL A 269 -26.93 15.58 -11.74
C VAL A 269 -26.95 17.11 -11.73
N GLU A 270 -26.53 17.70 -10.62
CA GLU A 270 -26.33 19.15 -10.46
C GLU A 270 -24.86 19.42 -10.20
N VAL A 271 -24.18 20.05 -11.17
CA VAL A 271 -22.75 20.40 -11.05
C VAL A 271 -22.60 21.62 -10.15
N GLY A 272 -21.84 21.46 -9.06
CA GLY A 272 -21.51 22.54 -8.14
C GLY A 272 -20.19 23.22 -8.48
N THR A 273 -19.15 22.43 -8.80
CA THR A 273 -17.82 22.93 -9.17
C THR A 273 -17.24 22.10 -10.31
N MET A 274 -16.76 22.76 -11.36
CA MET A 274 -16.01 22.18 -12.47
C MET A 274 -14.89 23.14 -12.87
N GLU A 275 -14.04 23.47 -11.91
CA GLU A 275 -12.98 24.47 -12.03
C GLU A 275 -11.82 24.16 -11.09
N ARG A 276 -10.80 24.96 -11.10
CA ARG A 276 -9.71 24.91 -10.13
C ARG A 276 -10.21 25.36 -8.74
N PRO A 277 -10.10 24.53 -7.69
CA PRO A 277 -10.62 24.87 -6.37
C PRO A 277 -9.90 26.11 -5.84
N LEU A 278 -10.66 27.20 -5.63
CA LEU A 278 -10.15 28.53 -5.25
C LEU A 278 -8.95 29.01 -6.09
N GLY A 279 -8.91 28.64 -7.38
CA GLY A 279 -7.87 29.02 -8.34
C GLY A 279 -6.63 28.13 -8.37
N HIS A 280 -6.47 27.18 -7.46
CA HIS A 280 -5.34 26.23 -7.44
C HIS A 280 -5.58 25.06 -8.39
N ASP A 281 -4.53 24.55 -9.03
CA ASP A 281 -4.61 23.30 -9.78
C ASP A 281 -4.97 22.13 -8.87
N SER A 282 -5.68 21.15 -9.40
CA SER A 282 -6.16 19.97 -8.68
C SER A 282 -5.93 18.73 -9.52
N ARG A 283 -5.21 17.77 -8.96
CA ARG A 283 -4.98 16.48 -9.59
C ARG A 283 -5.62 15.37 -8.75
N ASP A 284 -4.84 14.44 -8.24
CA ASP A 284 -5.39 13.42 -7.34
C ASP A 284 -6.12 14.05 -6.17
N GLN A 285 -7.32 13.58 -5.92
CA GLN A 285 -8.21 14.16 -4.93
C GLN A 285 -9.00 13.08 -4.16
N SER A 286 -9.44 13.44 -2.98
CA SER A 286 -10.42 12.66 -2.23
C SER A 286 -11.28 13.54 -1.33
N LEU A 287 -12.41 13.00 -0.89
CA LEU A 287 -13.26 13.63 0.12
C LEU A 287 -13.08 12.94 1.48
N PHE A 288 -12.78 13.74 2.48
CA PHE A 288 -12.88 13.36 3.88
C PHE A 288 -14.13 13.98 4.49
N VAL A 289 -14.91 13.20 5.22
CA VAL A 289 -16.10 13.66 5.95
C VAL A 289 -15.87 13.43 7.43
N ASP A 290 -15.90 14.51 8.20
CA ASP A 290 -15.71 14.49 9.64
C ASP A 290 -16.98 14.02 10.38
N ASP A 291 -16.86 13.78 11.67
CA ASP A 291 -17.95 13.27 12.54
C ASP A 291 -19.16 14.20 12.59
N ASP A 292 -18.98 15.50 12.42
CA ASP A 292 -20.02 16.53 12.37
C ASP A 292 -20.68 16.69 10.98
N ASN A 293 -20.33 15.82 10.02
CA ASN A 293 -20.75 15.88 8.61
C ASN A 293 -20.12 17.04 7.81
N THR A 294 -19.14 17.73 8.34
CA THR A 294 -18.33 18.67 7.55
C THR A 294 -17.45 17.89 6.57
N ALA A 295 -17.50 18.27 5.29
CA ALA A 295 -16.66 17.64 4.28
C ALA A 295 -15.47 18.52 3.92
N TYR A 296 -14.36 17.83 3.65
CA TYR A 296 -13.12 18.42 3.19
C TYR A 296 -12.67 17.76 1.88
N LEU A 297 -12.26 18.58 0.92
CA LEU A 297 -11.59 18.13 -0.29
C LEU A 297 -10.08 18.14 -0.02
N LEU A 298 -9.44 17.00 -0.20
CA LEU A 298 -8.00 16.85 -0.25
C LEU A 298 -7.58 16.85 -1.70
N SER A 299 -6.59 17.63 -2.08
CA SER A 299 -6.20 17.77 -3.48
C SER A 299 -4.70 17.94 -3.62
N ALA A 300 -4.09 17.10 -4.44
CA ALA A 300 -2.72 17.31 -4.91
C ALA A 300 -2.72 18.54 -5.84
N THR A 301 -1.81 19.46 -5.54
CA THR A 301 -1.73 20.77 -6.19
C THR A 301 -0.29 21.15 -6.50
N ASN A 302 -0.08 22.28 -7.17
CA ASN A 302 1.24 22.75 -7.57
C ASN A 302 2.03 21.65 -8.33
N THR A 303 1.35 21.03 -9.31
CA THR A 303 1.89 19.89 -10.08
C THR A 303 2.32 18.72 -9.18
N ASN A 304 1.43 18.29 -8.27
CA ASN A 304 1.64 17.25 -7.25
C ASN A 304 2.76 17.57 -6.22
N SER A 305 3.22 18.82 -6.14
CA SER A 305 4.23 19.20 -5.15
C SER A 305 3.67 19.26 -3.74
N ASP A 306 2.43 19.71 -3.60
CA ASP A 306 1.79 20.03 -2.33
C ASP A 306 0.42 19.36 -2.23
N ILE A 307 -0.14 19.30 -1.01
CA ILE A 307 -1.52 18.85 -0.77
C ILE A 307 -2.31 19.96 -0.11
N ASN A 308 -3.39 20.41 -0.76
CA ASN A 308 -4.34 21.35 -0.20
C ASN A 308 -5.52 20.64 0.48
N ILE A 309 -5.96 21.18 1.61
CA ILE A 309 -7.16 20.76 2.33
C ILE A 309 -8.16 21.93 2.26
N TYR A 310 -9.28 21.70 1.55
CA TYR A 310 -10.34 22.70 1.43
C TYR A 310 -11.56 22.29 2.24
N LYS A 311 -12.14 23.20 3.00
CA LYS A 311 -13.48 23.01 3.55
C LYS A 311 -14.52 23.18 2.45
N LEU A 312 -15.51 22.30 2.40
CA LEU A 312 -16.63 22.38 1.46
C LEU A 312 -17.87 22.99 2.13
N ASP A 313 -18.78 23.48 1.31
CA ASP A 313 -20.11 23.93 1.73
C ASP A 313 -20.98 22.74 2.22
N GLU A 314 -22.18 23.01 2.71
CA GLU A 314 -23.10 21.96 3.19
C GLU A 314 -23.51 20.95 2.11
N SER A 315 -23.47 21.33 0.85
CA SER A 315 -23.76 20.46 -0.28
C SER A 315 -22.60 19.54 -0.65
N TRP A 316 -21.41 19.78 -0.13
CA TRP A 316 -20.12 19.14 -0.46
C TRP A 316 -19.68 19.33 -1.92
N THR A 317 -20.20 20.40 -2.56
CA THR A 317 -19.91 20.62 -3.99
C THR A 317 -19.18 21.94 -4.26
N LYS A 318 -18.94 22.77 -3.24
CA LYS A 318 -18.23 24.04 -3.40
C LYS A 318 -17.12 24.20 -2.37
N PRO A 319 -15.86 24.34 -2.78
CA PRO A 319 -14.79 24.76 -1.87
C PRO A 319 -15.08 26.18 -1.35
N VAL A 320 -15.15 26.33 -0.03
CA VAL A 320 -15.46 27.63 0.61
C VAL A 320 -14.24 28.28 1.26
N SER A 321 -13.25 27.49 1.69
CA SER A 321 -11.99 28.02 2.21
C SER A 321 -10.87 26.99 2.06
N LEU A 322 -9.65 27.48 1.89
CA LEU A 322 -8.42 26.70 2.06
C LEU A 322 -8.13 26.63 3.57
N VAL A 323 -8.15 25.42 4.11
CA VAL A 323 -7.91 25.14 5.53
C VAL A 323 -6.42 25.03 5.82
N ASN A 324 -5.70 24.28 4.96
CA ASN A 324 -4.26 24.05 5.11
C ASN A 324 -3.63 23.66 3.78
N THR A 325 -2.30 23.84 3.70
CA THR A 325 -1.46 23.26 2.65
C THR A 325 -0.36 22.47 3.34
N ILE A 326 -0.38 21.15 3.18
CA ILE A 326 0.54 20.19 3.81
C ILE A 326 1.44 19.54 2.77
N CYS A 327 2.46 18.79 3.18
CA CYS A 327 3.39 18.07 2.30
C CYS A 327 4.04 18.98 1.24
N LYS A 328 4.39 20.20 1.59
CA LYS A 328 4.96 21.19 0.65
C LYS A 328 6.29 20.71 0.09
N GLY A 329 6.36 20.56 -1.24
CA GLY A 329 7.56 20.09 -1.95
C GLY A 329 7.80 18.58 -1.87
N GLU A 330 6.89 17.79 -1.27
CA GLU A 330 7.09 16.35 -1.05
C GLU A 330 6.66 15.49 -2.24
N HIS A 331 6.00 16.06 -3.23
CA HIS A 331 5.52 15.36 -4.44
C HIS A 331 4.68 14.13 -4.09
N ARG A 332 3.53 14.36 -3.43
CA ARG A 332 2.63 13.31 -2.96
C ARG A 332 1.34 13.26 -3.80
N GLU A 333 0.84 12.04 -4.00
CA GLU A 333 -0.40 11.72 -4.75
C GLU A 333 -1.37 10.91 -3.88
N THR A 334 -2.60 10.74 -4.37
CA THR A 334 -3.65 9.94 -3.73
C THR A 334 -3.87 10.29 -2.25
N PRO A 335 -4.15 11.57 -1.91
CA PRO A 335 -4.32 11.99 -0.54
C PRO A 335 -5.55 11.34 0.10
N ALA A 336 -5.45 10.85 1.33
CA ALA A 336 -6.57 10.36 2.11
C ALA A 336 -6.41 10.73 3.58
N ILE A 337 -7.53 11.01 4.26
CA ILE A 337 -7.58 11.22 5.71
C ILE A 337 -8.59 10.28 6.34
N ILE A 338 -8.23 9.76 7.50
CA ILE A 338 -9.15 9.16 8.45
C ILE A 338 -9.04 9.86 9.80
N LYS A 339 -10.08 9.72 10.62
CA LYS A 339 -10.08 10.17 12.01
C LYS A 339 -10.26 8.99 12.94
N LYS A 340 -9.43 8.88 13.94
CA LYS A 340 -9.52 7.87 14.99
C LYS A 340 -9.13 8.46 16.35
N ASP A 341 -10.00 8.26 17.33
CA ASP A 341 -9.78 8.68 18.73
C ASP A 341 -9.40 10.17 18.89
N GLY A 342 -10.02 11.04 18.05
CA GLY A 342 -9.78 12.49 18.05
C GLY A 342 -8.61 12.95 17.18
N GLU A 343 -7.83 12.04 16.62
CA GLU A 343 -6.70 12.36 15.75
C GLU A 343 -7.00 12.10 14.28
N TYR A 344 -6.47 12.97 13.42
CA TYR A 344 -6.51 12.83 11.97
C TYR A 344 -5.19 12.22 11.49
N TYR A 345 -5.29 11.25 10.61
CA TYR A 345 -4.16 10.58 9.96
C TYR A 345 -4.27 10.79 8.46
N PHE A 346 -3.30 11.46 7.91
CA PHE A 346 -3.15 11.68 6.48
C PHE A 346 -2.26 10.59 5.88
N PHE A 347 -2.64 10.08 4.72
CA PHE A 347 -1.89 9.08 3.95
C PHE A 347 -1.74 9.54 2.50
N SER A 348 -0.63 9.16 1.87
CA SER A 348 -0.39 9.45 0.46
C SER A 348 0.69 8.54 -0.13
N SER A 349 0.64 8.33 -1.44
CA SER A 349 1.76 7.77 -2.21
C SER A 349 2.73 8.86 -2.66
N LYS A 350 3.92 8.47 -3.12
CA LYS A 350 4.80 9.37 -3.86
C LYS A 350 4.28 9.52 -5.30
N ALA A 351 4.50 10.68 -5.91
CA ALA A 351 4.25 10.90 -7.34
C ALA A 351 5.27 10.12 -8.18
N SER A 352 5.04 8.83 -8.36
CA SER A 352 5.93 7.88 -9.07
C SER A 352 5.31 7.35 -10.37
N GLY A 353 4.26 8.02 -10.88
CA GLY A 353 3.44 7.49 -11.96
C GLY A 353 2.66 6.27 -11.48
N TRP A 354 2.70 5.18 -12.25
CA TRP A 354 2.00 3.93 -11.89
C TRP A 354 2.93 2.87 -11.26
N TYR A 355 4.15 3.26 -10.83
CA TYR A 355 5.05 2.34 -10.13
C TYR A 355 4.74 2.27 -8.64
N PRO A 356 5.04 1.15 -7.99
CA PRO A 356 4.98 1.06 -6.55
C PRO A 356 5.81 2.14 -5.89
N SER A 357 5.32 2.69 -4.81
CA SER A 357 6.07 3.68 -4.03
C SER A 357 5.69 3.59 -2.56
N GLN A 358 6.59 4.00 -1.67
CA GLN A 358 6.31 3.96 -0.26
C GLN A 358 5.16 4.88 0.12
N THR A 359 4.15 4.33 0.80
CA THR A 359 3.14 5.10 1.51
C THR A 359 3.78 5.83 2.68
N MET A 360 3.42 7.08 2.86
CA MET A 360 3.77 7.85 4.04
C MET A 360 2.52 8.41 4.71
N TYR A 361 2.61 8.67 6.01
CA TYR A 361 1.54 9.26 6.78
C TYR A 361 2.04 10.42 7.65
N ALA A 362 1.11 11.28 8.04
CA ALA A 362 1.30 12.31 9.06
C ALA A 362 0.04 12.35 9.93
N SER A 363 0.14 12.89 11.14
CA SER A 363 -0.99 13.02 12.06
C SER A 363 -1.11 14.42 12.64
N THR A 364 -2.33 14.77 13.07
CA THR A 364 -2.65 16.01 13.76
C THR A 364 -3.95 15.86 14.57
N THR A 365 -4.16 16.72 15.53
CA THR A 365 -5.46 16.88 16.21
C THR A 365 -6.31 18.00 15.62
N ASP A 366 -5.75 18.81 14.71
CA ASP A 366 -6.41 19.94 14.06
C ASP A 366 -6.03 20.01 12.58
N LEU A 367 -7.02 19.86 11.68
CA LEU A 367 -6.81 19.92 10.23
C LEU A 367 -6.17 21.25 9.76
N GLY A 368 -6.48 22.35 10.42
CA GLY A 368 -5.93 23.67 10.13
C GLY A 368 -4.61 23.95 10.83
N GLY A 369 -4.23 23.12 11.77
CA GLY A 369 -3.04 23.27 12.60
C GLY A 369 -1.78 22.66 11.99
N ALA A 370 -0.79 22.43 12.85
CA ALA A 370 0.45 21.78 12.49
C ALA A 370 0.25 20.25 12.36
N TRP A 371 0.88 19.67 11.36
CA TRP A 371 0.97 18.24 11.13
C TRP A 371 2.36 17.74 11.54
N THR A 372 2.45 16.50 11.99
CA THR A 372 3.75 15.83 12.16
C THR A 372 4.49 15.76 10.82
N SER A 373 5.80 15.58 10.87
CA SER A 373 6.56 15.20 9.68
C SER A 373 5.99 13.92 9.06
N LEU A 374 6.17 13.75 7.76
CA LEU A 374 5.82 12.51 7.07
C LEU A 374 6.65 11.35 7.65
N ARG A 375 5.97 10.25 7.93
CA ARG A 375 6.56 8.99 8.43
C ARG A 375 6.31 7.88 7.45
N GLU A 376 7.27 7.00 7.32
CA GLU A 376 7.17 5.79 6.50
C GLU A 376 6.22 4.77 7.13
N ILE A 377 5.50 4.00 6.31
CA ILE A 377 4.56 2.98 6.76
C ILE A 377 4.47 1.83 5.76
N GLY A 378 4.21 0.62 6.25
CA GLY A 378 4.12 -0.58 5.44
C GLY A 378 5.49 -1.10 5.06
N ASN A 379 5.84 -1.01 3.79
CA ASN A 379 7.18 -1.30 3.30
C ASN A 379 7.60 -0.29 2.21
N ASN A 380 8.84 -0.41 1.71
CA ASN A 380 9.43 0.49 0.73
C ASN A 380 8.63 0.66 -0.58
N SER A 381 7.71 -0.23 -0.87
CA SER A 381 6.95 -0.30 -2.12
C SER A 381 5.43 -0.37 -1.93
N THR A 382 4.92 -0.13 -0.74
CA THR A 382 3.51 -0.38 -0.41
C THR A 382 3.09 -1.79 -0.83
N PHE A 383 3.96 -2.78 -0.54
CA PHE A 383 3.79 -4.19 -0.92
C PHE A 383 3.58 -4.38 -2.44
N GLY A 384 4.37 -3.66 -3.26
CA GLY A 384 4.32 -3.74 -4.72
C GLY A 384 3.11 -3.05 -5.34
N ALA A 385 2.63 -1.98 -4.73
CA ALA A 385 1.47 -1.22 -5.17
C ALA A 385 1.61 0.29 -4.92
N GLN A 386 0.67 1.06 -5.39
CA GLN A 386 0.50 2.48 -5.07
C GLN A 386 -0.68 2.63 -4.10
N PHE A 387 -0.50 3.36 -3.01
CA PHE A 387 -1.60 3.68 -2.10
C PHE A 387 -2.75 4.36 -2.84
N ASN A 388 -3.98 3.97 -2.50
CA ASN A 388 -5.17 4.56 -3.10
C ASN A 388 -6.13 5.13 -2.05
N ASN A 389 -6.47 4.34 -1.03
CA ASN A 389 -7.47 4.75 -0.05
C ASN A 389 -7.33 3.96 1.25
N ILE A 390 -7.85 4.53 2.33
CA ILE A 390 -7.99 3.87 3.61
C ILE A 390 -9.40 4.05 4.14
N ARG A 391 -9.97 3.00 4.73
CA ARG A 391 -11.30 3.06 5.31
C ARG A 391 -11.49 2.02 6.40
N ARG A 392 -12.39 2.33 7.29
CA ARG A 392 -12.83 1.47 8.35
C ARG A 392 -13.81 0.41 7.83
N ILE A 393 -13.67 -0.82 8.29
CA ILE A 393 -14.48 -1.97 7.88
C ILE A 393 -14.97 -2.69 9.13
N GLY A 394 -16.18 -3.32 8.99
CA GLY A 394 -16.85 -4.01 10.07
C GLY A 394 -17.61 -3.07 11.02
N THR A 395 -18.47 -3.66 11.83
CA THR A 395 -19.33 -2.93 12.77
C THR A 395 -18.63 -2.63 14.08
N ASP A 396 -17.64 -3.45 14.47
CA ASP A 396 -16.87 -3.27 15.71
C ASP A 396 -15.85 -2.12 15.65
N LYS A 397 -15.54 -1.60 14.47
CA LYS A 397 -14.76 -0.39 14.27
C LYS A 397 -13.27 -0.50 14.60
N SER A 398 -12.76 -1.68 14.82
CA SER A 398 -11.37 -1.91 15.21
C SER A 398 -10.42 -2.05 14.02
N THR A 399 -10.91 -2.40 12.84
CA THR A 399 -10.09 -2.72 11.68
C THR A 399 -10.18 -1.66 10.60
N TYR A 400 -9.01 -1.26 10.08
CA TYR A 400 -8.87 -0.37 8.94
C TYR A 400 -8.20 -1.10 7.80
N GLY A 401 -8.84 -1.10 6.63
CA GLY A 401 -8.24 -1.59 5.40
C GLY A 401 -7.60 -0.46 4.63
N VAL A 402 -6.41 -0.73 4.12
CA VAL A 402 -5.68 0.15 3.20
C VAL A 402 -5.73 -0.48 1.82
N TRP A 403 -6.43 0.15 0.89
CA TRP A 403 -6.47 -0.25 -0.51
C TRP A 403 -5.33 0.44 -1.25
N SER A 404 -4.53 -0.36 -1.89
CA SER A 404 -3.45 0.06 -2.79
C SER A 404 -3.70 -0.57 -4.15
N TYR A 405 -3.16 -0.01 -5.21
CA TYR A 405 -3.40 -0.51 -6.55
C TYR A 405 -2.12 -1.04 -7.18
N HIS A 406 -2.12 -2.31 -7.56
CA HIS A 406 -1.07 -2.91 -8.38
C HIS A 406 -1.35 -2.58 -9.85
N TRP A 407 -0.41 -1.89 -10.48
CA TRP A 407 -0.56 -1.41 -11.85
C TRP A 407 0.20 -2.26 -12.87
N GLY A 408 0.11 -3.60 -12.76
CA GLY A 408 0.86 -4.53 -13.59
C GLY A 408 0.69 -4.32 -15.09
N ALA A 409 -0.52 -3.93 -15.55
CA ALA A 409 -0.78 -3.66 -16.95
C ALA A 409 -0.06 -2.41 -17.50
N GLN A 410 0.45 -1.52 -16.65
CA GLN A 410 1.19 -0.31 -17.03
C GLN A 410 2.67 -0.58 -17.26
N TYR A 411 3.20 -1.73 -16.80
CA TYR A 411 4.59 -2.10 -16.99
C TYR A 411 4.86 -2.50 -18.43
N HIS A 412 6.10 -2.31 -18.88
CA HIS A 412 6.50 -2.59 -20.26
C HIS A 412 6.19 -4.04 -20.70
N HIS A 413 6.47 -4.99 -19.85
CA HIS A 413 6.17 -6.42 -20.06
C HIS A 413 4.91 -6.88 -19.34
N LYS A 414 3.91 -6.07 -19.26
CA LYS A 414 2.59 -6.29 -18.69
C LYS A 414 2.46 -7.55 -17.83
N ASP A 415 2.20 -7.34 -16.57
CA ASP A 415 1.85 -8.44 -15.67
C ASP A 415 0.62 -9.18 -16.24
N PRO A 416 0.67 -10.49 -16.40
CA PRO A 416 -0.47 -11.26 -16.92
C PRO A 416 -1.72 -11.14 -16.04
N ASP A 417 -1.55 -10.86 -14.75
CA ASP A 417 -2.66 -10.64 -13.81
C ASP A 417 -3.28 -9.24 -13.94
N GLY A 418 -2.63 -8.34 -14.66
CA GLY A 418 -3.14 -7.01 -14.95
C GLY A 418 -3.12 -6.05 -13.78
N ASN A 419 -4.15 -5.21 -13.68
CA ASN A 419 -4.32 -4.25 -12.60
C ASN A 419 -5.32 -4.78 -11.58
N PHE A 420 -4.96 -4.77 -10.30
CA PHE A 420 -5.85 -5.22 -9.23
C PHE A 420 -5.54 -4.51 -7.89
N PRO A 421 -6.53 -4.41 -6.98
CA PRO A 421 -6.31 -3.89 -5.65
C PRO A 421 -5.52 -4.87 -4.79
N ARG A 422 -4.61 -4.35 -3.97
CA ARG A 422 -3.98 -5.01 -2.83
C ARG A 422 -4.51 -4.40 -1.55
N VAL A 423 -4.78 -5.21 -0.55
CA VAL A 423 -5.36 -4.75 0.70
C VAL A 423 -4.42 -5.06 1.85
N SER A 424 -4.05 -4.03 2.59
CA SER A 424 -3.28 -4.12 3.83
C SER A 424 -4.17 -3.82 5.02
N VAL A 425 -3.72 -4.14 6.22
CA VAL A 425 -4.41 -3.83 7.48
C VAL A 425 -3.60 -2.80 8.24
N ALA A 426 -4.27 -1.73 8.70
CA ALA A 426 -3.65 -0.68 9.49
C ALA A 426 -4.14 -0.68 10.93
N SER A 427 -3.24 -0.35 11.84
CA SER A 427 -3.48 -0.08 13.26
C SER A 427 -3.00 1.31 13.62
N PHE A 428 -3.60 1.90 14.66
CA PHE A 428 -3.35 3.27 15.09
C PHE A 428 -3.24 3.36 16.60
N ASN A 429 -2.31 4.16 17.07
CA ASN A 429 -2.18 4.50 18.48
C ASN A 429 -1.49 5.85 18.65
N GLN A 430 -2.18 6.83 19.30
CA GLN A 430 -1.60 8.11 19.72
C GLN A 430 -0.77 8.82 18.63
N GLY A 431 -1.36 9.06 17.46
CA GLY A 431 -0.71 9.74 16.33
C GLY A 431 0.26 8.88 15.52
N TYR A 432 0.41 7.61 15.86
CA TYR A 432 1.23 6.64 15.14
C TYR A 432 0.37 5.60 14.43
N ALA A 433 0.86 5.10 13.31
CA ALA A 433 0.20 4.08 12.52
C ALA A 433 1.18 2.97 12.09
N SER A 434 0.67 1.75 11.97
CA SER A 434 1.33 0.65 11.27
C SER A 434 0.46 0.11 10.15
N MET A 435 1.08 -0.55 9.18
CA MET A 435 0.41 -1.17 8.05
C MET A 435 1.10 -2.48 7.71
N ASP A 436 0.33 -3.57 7.72
CA ASP A 436 0.81 -4.92 7.46
C ASP A 436 0.07 -5.57 6.31
N TYR A 437 0.76 -6.46 5.59
CA TYR A 437 0.26 -7.13 4.40
C TYR A 437 0.28 -8.64 4.59
N TYR A 438 -0.82 -9.28 4.19
CA TYR A 438 -1.00 -10.73 4.28
C TYR A 438 -1.51 -11.27 2.95
N ARG A 439 -1.14 -12.50 2.63
CA ARG A 439 -1.60 -13.16 1.42
C ARG A 439 -3.12 -13.30 1.40
N TYR A 440 -3.70 -13.73 2.50
CA TYR A 440 -5.14 -13.92 2.60
C TYR A 440 -5.75 -13.01 3.65
N LEU A 441 -6.95 -12.52 3.32
CA LEU A 441 -7.76 -11.71 4.21
C LEU A 441 -9.17 -12.30 4.26
N GLU A 442 -9.68 -12.49 5.46
CA GLU A 442 -11.08 -12.81 5.71
C GLU A 442 -11.86 -11.53 5.96
N PHE A 443 -12.98 -11.34 5.24
CA PHE A 443 -13.87 -10.20 5.46
C PHE A 443 -15.05 -10.65 6.32
N ASP A 444 -15.03 -10.24 7.58
CA ASP A 444 -16.05 -10.50 8.58
C ASP A 444 -16.93 -9.26 8.79
N GLU A 445 -18.24 -9.46 8.94
CA GLU A 445 -19.18 -8.34 9.08
C GLU A 445 -18.96 -7.54 10.36
N LYS A 446 -18.63 -8.22 11.46
CA LYS A 446 -18.39 -7.59 12.76
C LYS A 446 -16.99 -6.99 12.85
N TYR A 447 -15.98 -7.81 12.64
CA TYR A 447 -14.58 -7.41 12.86
C TYR A 447 -13.93 -6.73 11.67
N GLY A 448 -14.54 -6.81 10.49
CA GLY A 448 -14.04 -6.23 9.26
C GLY A 448 -13.01 -7.14 8.60
N ILE A 449 -11.73 -6.78 8.62
CA ILE A 449 -10.67 -7.58 8.03
C ILE A 449 -9.97 -8.39 9.11
N ILE A 450 -9.92 -9.70 8.92
CA ILE A 450 -9.13 -10.62 9.73
C ILE A 450 -7.97 -11.11 8.85
N PRO A 451 -6.73 -10.71 9.11
CA PRO A 451 -5.58 -11.19 8.37
C PRO A 451 -5.36 -12.69 8.59
N VAL A 452 -4.96 -13.40 7.53
CA VAL A 452 -4.59 -14.80 7.60
C VAL A 452 -3.10 -14.94 7.31
N GLN A 453 -2.35 -15.39 8.30
CA GLN A 453 -0.93 -15.65 8.17
C GLN A 453 -0.70 -17.13 7.87
N ASN A 454 0.08 -17.40 6.83
CA ASN A 454 0.32 -18.75 6.33
C ASN A 454 1.54 -19.40 7.00
N GLY A 455 1.47 -19.57 8.33
CA GLY A 455 2.53 -20.11 9.14
C GLY A 455 3.39 -19.06 9.86
N LYS A 456 4.51 -19.48 10.42
CA LYS A 456 5.45 -18.64 11.16
C LYS A 456 6.51 -18.08 10.24
N ASN A 457 7.04 -16.89 10.52
CA ASN A 457 8.23 -16.40 9.85
C ASN A 457 9.44 -17.25 10.28
N LEU A 458 9.92 -18.07 9.35
CA LEU A 458 10.97 -19.06 9.57
C LEU A 458 12.38 -18.47 9.41
N THR A 459 12.47 -17.31 8.78
CA THR A 459 13.76 -16.66 8.45
C THR A 459 14.07 -15.48 9.36
N LEU A 460 13.13 -15.01 10.17
CA LEU A 460 13.33 -13.84 11.01
C LEU A 460 14.54 -14.02 11.95
N ASN A 461 15.51 -13.11 11.82
CA ASN A 461 16.80 -13.11 12.54
C ASN A 461 17.65 -14.38 12.33
N MET A 462 17.41 -15.13 11.24
CA MET A 462 18.21 -16.31 10.95
C MET A 462 19.54 -15.92 10.27
N PRO A 463 20.60 -16.73 10.49
CA PRO A 463 21.90 -16.47 9.89
C PRO A 463 21.86 -16.52 8.37
N VAL A 464 22.47 -15.52 7.73
CA VAL A 464 22.61 -15.43 6.28
C VAL A 464 24.07 -15.42 5.88
N THR A 465 24.44 -16.27 4.92
CA THR A 465 25.73 -16.19 4.26
C THR A 465 25.58 -15.63 2.85
N SER A 466 26.49 -14.73 2.47
CA SER A 466 26.58 -14.19 1.11
C SER A 466 27.94 -14.47 0.51
N GLN A 467 28.00 -14.76 -0.79
CA GLN A 467 29.26 -14.93 -1.52
C GLN A 467 29.90 -13.60 -1.93
N VAL A 468 29.21 -12.49 -1.73
CA VAL A 468 29.68 -11.14 -2.02
C VAL A 468 29.58 -10.26 -0.78
N SER A 469 30.42 -9.24 -0.72
CA SER A 469 30.37 -8.25 0.34
C SER A 469 29.25 -7.24 0.07
N GLY A 470 28.59 -6.78 1.13
CA GLY A 470 27.64 -5.68 1.06
C GLY A 470 28.33 -4.34 0.85
N ALA A 471 27.65 -3.45 0.13
CA ALA A 471 28.06 -2.06 0.00
C ALA A 471 28.04 -1.37 1.38
N LYS A 472 28.94 -0.41 1.59
CA LYS A 472 29.06 0.32 2.85
C LYS A 472 29.22 -0.56 4.11
N GLY A 473 29.60 -1.83 3.95
CA GLY A 473 29.80 -2.76 5.06
C GLY A 473 28.50 -3.38 5.62
N VAL A 474 27.36 -3.21 4.95
CA VAL A 474 26.08 -3.84 5.33
C VAL A 474 26.23 -5.36 5.28
N LYS A 475 25.81 -6.03 6.34
CA LYS A 475 25.86 -7.50 6.45
C LYS A 475 24.65 -8.13 5.79
N ALA A 476 24.82 -9.39 5.36
CA ALA A 476 23.75 -10.11 4.66
C ALA A 476 22.53 -10.45 5.56
N ASP A 477 22.69 -10.44 6.87
CA ASP A 477 21.61 -10.71 7.83
C ASP A 477 20.53 -9.61 7.87
N CYS A 478 20.77 -8.43 7.27
CA CYS A 478 19.72 -7.43 7.10
C CYS A 478 18.55 -7.93 6.23
N ILE A 479 18.75 -8.95 5.37
CA ILE A 479 17.62 -9.47 4.57
C ILE A 479 16.69 -10.41 5.33
N THR A 480 16.91 -10.62 6.61
CA THR A 480 16.08 -11.46 7.48
C THR A 480 15.77 -10.78 8.83
N ASP A 481 15.97 -9.48 8.94
CA ASP A 481 15.77 -8.73 10.20
C ASP A 481 14.32 -8.24 10.40
N GLY A 482 13.47 -8.39 9.39
CA GLY A 482 12.06 -8.00 9.41
C GLY A 482 11.83 -6.53 9.09
N ALA A 483 12.83 -5.80 8.57
CA ALA A 483 12.75 -4.37 8.29
C ALA A 483 12.88 -4.08 6.79
N ASP A 484 11.83 -3.51 6.18
CA ASP A 484 11.80 -3.23 4.73
C ASP A 484 11.21 -1.86 4.35
N LEU A 485 11.31 -0.87 5.24
CA LEU A 485 11.06 0.53 4.92
C LEU A 485 12.19 1.13 4.06
N ASN A 486 11.99 2.26 3.40
CA ASN A 486 13.06 2.92 2.66
C ASN A 486 14.25 3.33 3.54
N SER A 487 13.99 3.67 4.80
CA SER A 487 15.00 4.00 5.79
C SER A 487 15.74 2.79 6.36
N SER A 488 15.23 1.56 6.14
CA SER A 488 15.86 0.32 6.62
C SER A 488 17.13 0.00 5.84
N ASP A 489 18.01 -0.79 6.45
CA ASP A 489 19.16 -1.35 5.77
C ASP A 489 18.71 -2.30 4.64
N PHE A 490 19.46 -2.33 3.57
CA PHE A 490 19.27 -3.27 2.47
C PHE A 490 20.61 -3.79 1.98
N PHE A 491 20.65 -5.03 1.56
CA PHE A 491 21.85 -5.60 1.01
C PHE A 491 22.01 -5.22 -0.46
N GLN A 492 23.02 -4.41 -0.75
CA GLN A 492 23.48 -4.09 -2.10
C GLN A 492 24.88 -4.67 -2.30
N LYS A 493 25.12 -5.32 -3.44
CA LYS A 493 26.44 -5.84 -3.77
C LYS A 493 27.47 -4.71 -3.83
N SER A 494 28.60 -4.87 -3.11
CA SER A 494 29.70 -3.92 -3.15
C SER A 494 30.37 -3.91 -4.52
N SER A 495 30.76 -2.72 -4.99
CA SER A 495 31.60 -2.55 -6.19
C SER A 495 32.97 -3.25 -6.10
N ASN A 496 33.45 -3.50 -4.88
CA ASN A 496 34.69 -4.23 -4.61
C ASN A 496 34.55 -5.76 -4.73
N SER A 497 33.32 -6.27 -4.90
CA SER A 497 33.12 -7.70 -5.11
C SER A 497 33.73 -8.13 -6.47
N PRO A 498 34.27 -9.35 -6.58
CA PRO A 498 34.84 -9.85 -7.84
C PRO A 498 33.85 -9.73 -8.99
N VAL A 499 34.33 -9.34 -10.16
CA VAL A 499 33.55 -9.28 -11.38
C VAL A 499 32.99 -10.68 -11.69
N GLY A 500 31.71 -10.78 -11.96
CA GLY A 500 31.03 -12.06 -12.22
C GLY A 500 30.74 -12.91 -10.97
N ALA A 501 31.10 -12.45 -9.76
CA ALA A 501 30.70 -13.15 -8.54
C ALA A 501 29.17 -13.22 -8.45
N PRO A 502 28.60 -14.41 -8.19
CA PRO A 502 27.15 -14.58 -8.10
C PRO A 502 26.60 -13.81 -6.90
N HIS A 503 25.49 -13.12 -7.10
CA HIS A 503 24.73 -12.49 -6.03
C HIS A 503 23.87 -13.55 -5.37
N LEU A 504 24.40 -14.23 -4.36
CA LEU A 504 23.86 -15.45 -3.80
C LEU A 504 23.84 -15.37 -2.27
N PHE A 505 22.67 -15.65 -1.71
CA PHE A 505 22.44 -15.72 -0.28
C PHE A 505 21.99 -17.12 0.11
N VAL A 506 22.44 -17.57 1.27
CA VAL A 506 21.95 -18.80 1.90
C VAL A 506 21.49 -18.46 3.32
N VAL A 507 20.21 -18.67 3.58
CA VAL A 507 19.61 -18.55 4.91
C VAL A 507 19.56 -19.93 5.55
N ASP A 508 20.09 -20.08 6.77
CA ASP A 508 19.99 -21.30 7.60
C ASP A 508 18.87 -21.12 8.62
N MET A 509 17.71 -21.70 8.37
CA MET A 509 16.57 -21.69 9.29
C MET A 509 16.78 -22.56 10.55
N GLN A 510 17.96 -23.19 10.68
CA GLN A 510 18.39 -24.02 11.80
C GLN A 510 17.57 -25.29 12.05
N LYS A 511 16.40 -25.41 11.47
CA LYS A 511 15.48 -26.56 11.54
C LYS A 511 14.86 -26.81 10.19
N ASN A 512 14.50 -28.06 9.93
CA ASN A 512 13.67 -28.39 8.79
C ASN A 512 12.27 -27.79 8.99
N ALA A 513 11.74 -27.18 7.95
CA ALA A 513 10.41 -26.61 7.95
C ALA A 513 9.73 -26.81 6.60
N LYS A 514 8.42 -27.01 6.62
CA LYS A 514 7.58 -26.96 5.44
C LYS A 514 7.26 -25.49 5.14
N ILE A 515 7.70 -25.01 3.97
CA ILE A 515 7.50 -23.62 3.56
C ILE A 515 6.21 -23.51 2.76
N SER A 516 5.40 -22.51 3.03
CA SER A 516 4.14 -22.23 2.33
C SER A 516 4.26 -21.05 1.37
N GLU A 517 5.07 -20.05 1.74
CA GLU A 517 5.28 -18.85 0.91
C GLU A 517 6.59 -18.14 1.27
N ILE A 518 7.07 -17.33 0.35
CA ILE A 518 8.21 -16.45 0.53
C ILE A 518 7.79 -15.02 0.15
N ASN A 519 8.10 -14.07 1.00
CA ASN A 519 7.97 -12.65 0.72
C ASN A 519 9.35 -12.09 0.38
N LEU A 520 9.47 -11.50 -0.79
CA LEU A 520 10.68 -10.88 -1.28
C LEU A 520 10.47 -9.38 -1.46
N SER A 521 11.17 -8.58 -0.66
CA SER A 521 11.16 -7.12 -0.71
C SER A 521 12.44 -6.62 -1.36
N THR A 522 12.33 -5.96 -2.51
CA THR A 522 13.45 -5.46 -3.30
C THR A 522 13.45 -3.94 -3.37
N ARG A 523 14.64 -3.37 -3.56
CA ARG A 523 14.81 -1.93 -3.60
C ARG A 523 14.11 -1.31 -4.81
N LEU A 524 13.44 -0.19 -4.56
CA LEU A 524 12.97 0.75 -5.58
C LEU A 524 13.79 2.05 -5.46
N VAL A 525 14.29 2.54 -6.58
CA VAL A 525 14.98 3.82 -6.63
C VAL A 525 14.12 4.82 -7.36
N ASN A 526 13.59 5.82 -6.64
CA ASN A 526 12.73 6.87 -7.20
C ASN A 526 11.49 6.36 -7.97
N GLY A 527 10.83 5.32 -7.43
CA GLY A 527 9.72 4.67 -8.13
C GLY A 527 10.21 3.90 -9.35
N SER A 528 11.30 3.15 -9.18
CA SER A 528 12.03 2.59 -10.29
C SER A 528 11.32 1.44 -10.96
N GLU A 529 11.63 1.34 -12.18
CA GLU A 529 11.28 0.39 -13.20
C GLU A 529 12.19 -0.87 -13.15
N ALA A 530 12.74 -1.22 -11.98
CA ALA A 530 13.72 -2.29 -11.87
C ALA A 530 13.09 -3.61 -11.43
N ALA A 531 13.19 -4.63 -12.28
CA ALA A 531 12.76 -5.99 -11.98
C ALA A 531 13.96 -6.92 -11.76
N TYR A 532 13.85 -7.79 -10.76
CA TYR A 532 14.89 -8.74 -10.37
C TYR A 532 14.67 -10.08 -11.08
N LYS A 533 15.74 -10.65 -11.64
CA LYS A 533 15.77 -11.99 -12.22
C LYS A 533 16.49 -12.90 -11.24
N TYR A 534 15.77 -13.87 -10.67
CA TYR A 534 16.26 -14.65 -9.55
C TYR A 534 15.76 -16.10 -9.59
N THR A 535 16.34 -16.95 -8.72
CA THR A 535 15.76 -18.24 -8.33
C THR A 535 15.78 -18.37 -6.82
N VAL A 536 14.80 -19.13 -6.29
CA VAL A 536 14.82 -19.59 -4.90
C VAL A 536 14.89 -21.11 -4.89
N GLU A 537 15.78 -21.64 -4.06
CA GLU A 537 16.05 -23.06 -3.97
C GLU A 537 16.07 -23.50 -2.50
N GLY A 538 15.56 -24.70 -2.24
CA GLY A 538 15.52 -25.30 -0.89
C GLY A 538 16.52 -26.46 -0.77
N SER A 539 17.08 -26.65 0.43
CA SER A 539 17.96 -27.76 0.75
C SER A 539 17.78 -28.25 2.19
N GLN A 540 17.95 -29.57 2.40
CA GLN A 540 17.94 -30.16 3.74
C GLN A 540 19.34 -30.21 4.36
N ASP A 541 20.39 -30.35 3.52
CA ASP A 541 21.77 -30.61 3.93
C ASP A 541 22.74 -29.44 3.63
N GLY A 542 22.23 -28.38 3.02
CA GLY A 542 23.04 -27.23 2.59
C GLY A 542 23.98 -27.51 1.39
N LYS A 543 23.85 -28.68 0.77
CA LYS A 543 24.69 -29.14 -0.37
C LYS A 543 23.88 -29.38 -1.62
N SER A 544 22.80 -30.15 -1.50
CA SER A 544 21.90 -30.48 -2.61
C SER A 544 20.70 -29.55 -2.58
N TYR A 545 20.50 -28.77 -3.65
CA TYR A 545 19.45 -27.77 -3.72
C TYR A 545 18.43 -28.14 -4.80
N LYS A 546 17.15 -28.00 -4.45
CA LYS A 546 16.01 -28.14 -5.35
C LYS A 546 15.41 -26.77 -5.64
N MET A 547 15.11 -26.47 -6.89
CA MET A 547 14.43 -25.22 -7.27
C MET A 547 13.02 -25.21 -6.74
N LEU A 548 12.66 -24.14 -6.04
CA LEU A 548 11.31 -23.87 -5.52
C LEU A 548 10.62 -22.80 -6.36
N ILE A 549 11.34 -21.74 -6.72
CA ILE A 549 10.85 -20.63 -7.53
C ILE A 549 11.83 -20.35 -8.67
N ASP A 550 11.28 -20.24 -9.89
CA ASP A 550 12.00 -19.74 -11.06
C ASP A 550 11.51 -18.34 -11.42
N GLY A 551 12.14 -17.32 -10.85
CA GLY A 551 11.87 -15.91 -11.11
C GLY A 551 12.73 -15.29 -12.23
N ARG A 552 13.39 -16.11 -13.10
CA ARG A 552 14.22 -15.58 -14.20
C ARG A 552 13.41 -14.82 -15.25
N THR A 553 12.11 -15.05 -15.33
CA THR A 553 11.19 -14.34 -16.20
C THR A 553 10.37 -13.27 -15.47
N ASN A 554 10.67 -12.99 -14.20
CA ASN A 554 9.94 -12.00 -13.39
C ASN A 554 10.04 -10.58 -13.97
N TRP A 555 8.93 -9.85 -13.97
CA TRP A 555 8.84 -8.43 -14.33
C TRP A 555 8.18 -7.57 -13.24
N GLN A 556 7.73 -8.18 -12.15
CA GLN A 556 7.21 -7.43 -11.01
C GLN A 556 8.33 -6.68 -10.29
N VAL A 557 8.01 -5.51 -9.76
CA VAL A 557 8.96 -4.62 -9.07
C VAL A 557 8.58 -4.44 -7.60
N GLY A 558 9.54 -4.21 -6.76
CA GLY A 558 9.37 -3.94 -5.33
C GLY A 558 9.12 -5.19 -4.51
N PHE A 559 7.87 -5.53 -4.27
CA PHE A 559 7.49 -6.61 -3.36
C PHE A 559 6.73 -7.73 -4.05
N GLN A 560 7.01 -8.98 -3.67
CA GLN A 560 6.34 -10.17 -4.18
C GLN A 560 6.03 -11.16 -3.06
N ILE A 561 4.85 -11.79 -3.12
CA ILE A 561 4.54 -13.02 -2.40
C ILE A 561 4.69 -14.18 -3.40
N LEU A 562 5.51 -15.16 -3.03
CA LEU A 562 5.87 -16.31 -3.84
C LEU A 562 5.34 -17.58 -3.17
N PRO A 563 4.20 -18.13 -3.62
CA PRO A 563 3.65 -19.37 -3.08
C PRO A 563 4.58 -20.55 -3.31
N ILE A 564 4.71 -21.42 -2.31
CA ILE A 564 5.48 -22.67 -2.40
C ILE A 564 4.51 -23.85 -2.31
N GLU A 565 4.43 -24.64 -3.39
CA GLU A 565 3.58 -25.83 -3.44
C GLU A 565 4.33 -27.10 -2.98
N ASP A 566 5.66 -27.03 -2.89
CA ASP A 566 6.51 -28.16 -2.49
C ASP A 566 6.33 -28.50 -1.01
N ALA A 567 5.81 -29.69 -0.73
CA ALA A 567 5.59 -30.18 0.62
C ALA A 567 6.87 -30.68 1.32
N THR A 568 8.01 -30.73 0.64
CA THR A 568 9.29 -31.17 1.21
C THR A 568 9.78 -30.19 2.27
N PRO A 569 10.16 -30.65 3.47
CA PRO A 569 10.76 -29.74 4.46
C PRO A 569 12.19 -29.40 4.10
N TYR A 570 12.56 -28.13 4.28
CA TYR A 570 13.90 -27.62 4.02
C TYR A 570 14.45 -26.91 5.26
N ARG A 571 15.77 -26.96 5.46
CA ARG A 571 16.49 -26.19 6.47
C ARG A 571 17.14 -24.95 5.86
N TYR A 572 17.64 -25.06 4.64
CA TYR A 572 18.37 -23.99 3.97
C TYR A 572 17.55 -23.46 2.79
N LEU A 573 17.48 -22.15 2.69
CA LEU A 573 16.95 -21.45 1.53
C LEU A 573 18.08 -20.70 0.83
N ARG A 574 18.13 -20.80 -0.49
CA ARG A 574 19.13 -20.11 -1.31
C ARG A 574 18.43 -19.18 -2.30
N LEU A 575 18.67 -17.88 -2.14
CA LEU A 575 18.26 -16.85 -3.10
C LEU A 575 19.45 -16.54 -4.01
N ARG A 576 19.26 -16.66 -5.32
CA ARG A 576 20.24 -16.28 -6.33
C ARG A 576 19.65 -15.18 -7.20
N VAL A 577 20.28 -14.01 -7.25
CA VAL A 577 19.94 -12.91 -8.16
C VAL A 577 20.89 -12.94 -9.33
N TYR A 578 20.36 -13.11 -10.54
CA TYR A 578 21.13 -13.16 -11.79
C TYR A 578 21.41 -11.76 -12.34
N CYS A 579 20.37 -10.92 -12.36
CA CYS A 579 20.48 -9.53 -12.78
C CYS A 579 19.26 -8.73 -12.31
N VAL A 580 19.42 -7.41 -12.34
CA VAL A 580 18.36 -6.43 -12.21
C VAL A 580 18.25 -5.70 -13.55
N VAL A 581 17.05 -5.60 -14.08
CA VAL A 581 16.78 -5.02 -15.40
C VAL A 581 15.73 -3.92 -15.33
N ASN A 582 15.89 -2.90 -16.17
CA ASN A 582 14.85 -1.90 -16.38
C ASN A 582 13.69 -2.51 -17.17
N VAL A 583 12.47 -2.40 -16.67
CA VAL A 583 11.28 -3.05 -17.27
C VAL A 583 10.89 -2.49 -18.65
N HIS A 584 11.28 -1.26 -18.98
CA HIS A 584 10.99 -0.65 -20.27
C HIS A 584 12.01 -1.02 -21.35
N THR A 585 13.28 -1.06 -20.99
CA THR A 585 14.36 -1.20 -21.96
C THR A 585 14.98 -2.59 -21.97
N ASN A 586 14.72 -3.41 -20.94
CA ASN A 586 15.40 -4.68 -20.66
C ASN A 586 16.93 -4.56 -20.50
N ASN A 587 17.42 -3.36 -20.31
CA ASN A 587 18.83 -3.11 -20.05
C ASN A 587 19.18 -3.38 -18.59
N SER A 588 20.44 -3.65 -18.32
CA SER A 588 20.95 -3.81 -16.95
C SER A 588 20.66 -2.57 -16.12
N ALA A 589 20.05 -2.79 -14.95
CA ALA A 589 19.76 -1.78 -13.93
C ALA A 589 20.42 -2.16 -12.58
N MET A 590 21.62 -2.73 -12.62
CA MET A 590 22.35 -3.16 -11.41
C MET A 590 22.65 -2.02 -10.43
N TRP A 591 22.53 -0.78 -10.85
CA TRP A 591 22.58 0.40 -9.99
C TRP A 591 21.41 0.46 -8.99
N ALA A 592 20.28 -0.17 -9.32
CA ALA A 592 19.10 -0.29 -8.47
C ALA A 592 19.11 -1.56 -7.60
N ASP A 593 20.20 -2.37 -7.65
CA ASP A 593 20.31 -3.57 -6.84
C ASP A 593 20.14 -3.27 -5.34
N GLY A 594 19.44 -4.15 -4.66
CA GLY A 594 19.21 -4.08 -3.21
C GLY A 594 18.07 -4.98 -2.77
N ILE A 595 18.30 -5.74 -1.72
CA ILE A 595 17.29 -6.59 -1.08
C ILE A 595 17.09 -6.10 0.34
N TYR A 596 15.87 -5.75 0.68
CA TYR A 596 15.48 -5.37 2.04
C TYR A 596 15.16 -6.61 2.86
N GLU A 597 14.25 -7.46 2.38
CA GLU A 597 13.76 -8.60 3.17
C GLU A 597 13.53 -9.83 2.30
N PHE A 598 13.87 -10.97 2.84
CA PHE A 598 13.63 -12.31 2.32
C PHE A 598 12.99 -13.16 3.42
N ALA A 599 11.69 -13.01 3.62
CA ALA A 599 10.92 -13.71 4.64
C ALA A 599 10.29 -14.98 4.09
N ALA A 600 10.49 -16.11 4.76
CA ALA A 600 9.82 -17.37 4.45
C ALA A 600 8.84 -17.73 5.56
N PHE A 601 7.62 -18.07 5.18
CA PHE A 601 6.56 -18.48 6.11
C PHE A 601 6.25 -19.97 5.97
N GLY A 602 5.94 -20.61 7.08
CA GLY A 602 5.63 -22.02 7.08
C GLY A 602 5.57 -22.64 8.48
N MET A 603 5.67 -23.96 8.53
CA MET A 603 5.55 -24.76 9.75
C MET A 603 6.88 -25.46 10.05
N PRO A 604 7.53 -25.18 11.19
CA PRO A 604 8.67 -25.97 11.66
C PRO A 604 8.26 -27.43 11.87
N GLN A 605 9.18 -28.37 11.60
CA GLN A 605 9.00 -29.80 11.88
C GLN A 605 9.68 -30.21 13.20
#